data_bf472a58571ca17407ab7fabcbb282eb
#
_entry.id   bf472a58571ca17407ab7fabcbb282eb
#
_cell.length_a   1.000
_cell.length_b   1.000
_cell.length_c   1.000
_cell.angle_alpha   90.00
_cell.angle_beta   90.00
_cell.angle_gamma   90.00
#
_symmetry.space_group_name_H-M   'P 1'
#
loop_
_entity.id
_entity.type
_entity.pdbx_description
1 polymer ?
#
loop_
_entity_poly.entity_id
_entity_poly.type
_entity_poly.pdbx_seq_one_letter_code
_entity_poly.pdbx_strand_id
1 'polypeptide(L)'
;MVRAIVGANWGDEGKGKITDLFAGQSDIVIRFQGGANAGHTIINEHGRFAFHLMPSGVCYDHTTCIIGNGVALDINKFCTELDDIKKAGLNPKLLVSERAQILMPYHILLDEYEEERLGKNAFGSTKSGIAPFFSDKYAKIGIQVNELFDDETLKAKLKNICTLKNLTIKYVYNKPLLDEDELYKTCLEYREKIAPYVCDTHAYLQNALKEGKNILLEGQLGTLKDPDFGIYPMVTSSSTLAGYGAVGAGLPPHSIEDIVVVKKAYSSAVGAGEFISEILDEDEAQELRIHGGDKGEFGATTGRPRRVGWFDCVATRYGVSCQGATQVVMTALDCLSYLEEIKICTGYEVDGKVIKDFPTTPTLKKCKPVFTTMKGWHCDIRGIKNYDDLPQETKDYVEFIEKEIGYPITMVSNGPEREAIIYRNK
;
A
#
# COMPACT_ATOMS: atom_id res chain seq x y z
N MET A 1 -8.13 -20.62 -5.47
CA MET A 1 -8.77 -19.35 -5.05
C MET A 1 -7.80 -18.21 -5.17
N VAL A 2 -8.22 -17.07 -5.73
CA VAL A 2 -7.41 -15.85 -5.75
C VAL A 2 -8.01 -14.82 -4.80
N ARG A 3 -7.20 -14.36 -3.83
CA ARG A 3 -7.57 -13.37 -2.82
C ARG A 3 -6.75 -12.11 -2.99
N ALA A 4 -7.35 -10.93 -2.83
CA ALA A 4 -6.65 -9.65 -2.80
C ALA A 4 -6.75 -8.99 -1.42
N ILE A 5 -5.63 -8.50 -0.88
CA ILE A 5 -5.59 -7.68 0.33
C ILE A 5 -5.26 -6.25 -0.08
N VAL A 6 -6.21 -5.35 0.16
CA VAL A 6 -6.12 -3.94 -0.26
C VAL A 6 -6.56 -2.99 0.85
N GLY A 7 -6.22 -1.72 0.72
CA GLY A 7 -6.55 -0.70 1.72
C GLY A 7 -7.80 0.10 1.36
N ALA A 8 -8.60 0.45 2.37
CA ALA A 8 -9.82 1.22 2.19
C ALA A 8 -9.58 2.70 1.87
N ASN A 9 -8.62 3.34 2.55
CA ASN A 9 -8.53 4.81 2.60
C ASN A 9 -7.16 5.35 2.16
N TRP A 10 -6.41 5.98 3.07
CA TRP A 10 -5.16 6.69 2.76
C TRP A 10 -3.90 5.81 2.78
N GLY A 11 -4.00 4.55 3.10
CA GLY A 11 -2.87 3.64 3.36
C GLY A 11 -2.61 3.48 4.87
N ASP A 12 -1.59 2.68 5.20
CA ASP A 12 -1.19 2.38 6.58
C ASP A 12 -2.29 1.72 7.45
N GLU A 13 -3.24 1.02 6.81
CA GLU A 13 -4.36 0.36 7.48
C GLU A 13 -3.98 -0.92 8.24
N GLY A 14 -2.70 -1.30 8.27
CA GLY A 14 -2.25 -2.54 8.89
C GLY A 14 -2.35 -3.77 7.97
N LYS A 15 -2.32 -3.55 6.65
CA LYS A 15 -2.37 -4.62 5.64
C LYS A 15 -1.29 -5.68 5.82
N GLY A 16 -0.07 -5.29 6.22
CA GLY A 16 1.05 -6.22 6.38
C GLY A 16 0.72 -7.39 7.30
N LYS A 17 0.09 -7.14 8.43
CA LYS A 17 -0.39 -8.17 9.36
C LYS A 17 -1.41 -9.12 8.72
N ILE A 18 -2.39 -8.55 8.03
CA ILE A 18 -3.45 -9.34 7.38
C ILE A 18 -2.88 -10.14 6.20
N THR A 19 -1.96 -9.54 5.46
CA THR A 19 -1.26 -10.23 4.36
C THR A 19 -0.40 -11.39 4.89
N ASP A 20 0.35 -11.19 5.97
CA ASP A 20 1.14 -12.25 6.61
C ASP A 20 0.27 -13.41 7.10
N LEU A 21 -0.89 -13.11 7.72
CA LEU A 21 -1.87 -14.12 8.12
C LEU A 21 -2.31 -15.00 6.94
N PHE A 22 -2.66 -14.39 5.82
CA PHE A 22 -3.12 -15.13 4.64
C PHE A 22 -1.97 -15.70 3.80
N ALA A 23 -0.78 -15.14 3.86
CA ALA A 23 0.41 -15.67 3.19
C ALA A 23 0.76 -17.07 3.69
N GLY A 24 0.62 -17.32 4.99
CA GLY A 24 0.81 -18.67 5.58
C GLY A 24 -0.15 -19.73 5.04
N GLN A 25 -1.25 -19.33 4.41
CA GLN A 25 -2.27 -20.23 3.83
C GLN A 25 -2.23 -20.24 2.29
N SER A 26 -1.28 -19.53 1.68
CA SER A 26 -1.21 -19.32 0.24
C SER A 26 -0.02 -20.04 -0.39
N ASP A 27 -0.23 -20.62 -1.56
CA ASP A 27 0.85 -21.21 -2.35
C ASP A 27 1.69 -20.14 -3.04
N ILE A 28 1.08 -19.00 -3.36
CA ILE A 28 1.72 -17.91 -4.11
C ILE A 28 1.30 -16.56 -3.51
N VAL A 29 2.27 -15.66 -3.29
CA VAL A 29 2.03 -14.26 -2.89
C VAL A 29 2.63 -13.32 -3.93
N ILE A 30 1.83 -12.38 -4.43
CA ILE A 30 2.19 -11.50 -5.54
C ILE A 30 2.08 -10.03 -5.13
N ARG A 31 3.18 -9.27 -5.24
CA ARG A 31 3.13 -7.81 -5.29
C ARG A 31 2.72 -7.41 -6.71
N PHE A 32 1.61 -6.74 -6.87
CA PHE A 32 1.03 -6.45 -8.19
C PHE A 32 1.11 -4.98 -8.62
N GLN A 33 1.43 -4.07 -7.71
CA GLN A 33 1.48 -2.63 -7.99
C GLN A 33 2.43 -1.89 -7.03
N GLY A 34 2.60 -0.59 -7.23
CA GLY A 34 3.45 0.26 -6.39
C GLY A 34 4.93 0.03 -6.66
N GLY A 35 5.72 0.11 -5.63
CA GLY A 35 7.17 -0.06 -5.65
C GLY A 35 7.71 0.02 -4.22
N ALA A 36 8.93 0.52 -4.04
CA ALA A 36 9.56 0.62 -2.74
C ALA A 36 9.16 1.88 -1.93
N ASN A 37 8.12 2.59 -2.35
CA ASN A 37 7.69 3.85 -1.74
C ASN A 37 6.89 3.71 -0.44
N ALA A 38 6.30 2.55 -0.17
CA ALA A 38 5.58 2.30 1.09
C ALA A 38 6.09 1.02 1.73
N GLY A 39 6.46 1.12 3.00
CA GLY A 39 6.87 -0.02 3.80
C GLY A 39 5.67 -0.70 4.48
N HIS A 40 5.80 -2.00 4.70
CA HIS A 40 4.91 -2.75 5.58
C HIS A 40 5.73 -3.53 6.60
N THR A 41 5.21 -3.60 7.81
CA THR A 41 5.86 -4.34 8.90
C THR A 41 5.12 -5.66 9.12
N ILE A 42 5.89 -6.73 9.25
CA ILE A 42 5.43 -8.07 9.60
C ILE A 42 6.07 -8.43 10.94
N ILE A 43 5.28 -8.96 11.87
CA ILE A 43 5.74 -9.48 13.15
C ILE A 43 5.22 -10.91 13.27
N ASN A 44 6.14 -11.87 13.17
CA ASN A 44 5.83 -13.30 13.24
C ASN A 44 6.92 -14.06 13.99
N GLU A 45 6.85 -15.40 13.99
CA GLU A 45 7.81 -16.29 14.67
C GLU A 45 9.25 -16.15 14.18
N HIS A 46 9.47 -15.64 12.96
CA HIS A 46 10.80 -15.38 12.39
C HIS A 46 11.38 -14.02 12.80
N GLY A 47 10.57 -13.17 13.45
CA GLY A 47 10.99 -11.86 13.92
C GLY A 47 10.15 -10.70 13.37
N ARG A 48 10.76 -9.51 13.38
CA ARG A 48 10.15 -8.27 12.87
C ARG A 48 10.86 -7.84 11.59
N PHE A 49 10.12 -7.82 10.49
CA PHE A 49 10.59 -7.40 9.17
C PHE A 49 9.87 -6.12 8.71
N ALA A 50 10.61 -5.23 8.08
CA ALA A 50 10.07 -4.03 7.46
C ALA A 50 10.42 -4.06 5.97
N PHE A 51 9.50 -4.58 5.16
CA PHE A 51 9.68 -4.67 3.71
C PHE A 51 9.07 -3.48 3.00
N HIS A 52 9.67 -3.10 1.87
CA HIS A 52 9.13 -2.10 0.96
C HIS A 52 8.76 -2.72 -0.38
N LEU A 53 9.54 -3.67 -0.86
CA LEU A 53 9.37 -4.31 -2.16
C LEU A 53 9.02 -5.79 -2.06
N MET A 54 9.64 -6.52 -1.11
CA MET A 54 9.41 -7.96 -0.98
C MET A 54 7.97 -8.29 -0.59
N PRO A 55 7.38 -9.35 -1.18
CA PRO A 55 6.08 -9.88 -0.75
C PRO A 55 6.14 -10.46 0.66
N SER A 56 5.03 -10.36 1.41
CA SER A 56 4.94 -10.91 2.78
C SER A 56 5.18 -12.41 2.86
N GLY A 57 4.96 -13.14 1.79
CA GLY A 57 5.15 -14.60 1.70
C GLY A 57 6.61 -15.07 1.82
N VAL A 58 7.60 -14.16 1.78
CA VAL A 58 9.04 -14.54 1.88
C VAL A 58 9.42 -15.18 3.21
N CYS A 59 8.55 -15.06 4.21
CA CYS A 59 8.74 -15.71 5.52
C CYS A 59 8.32 -17.18 5.55
N TYR A 60 7.79 -17.74 4.44
CA TYR A 60 7.25 -19.11 4.39
C TYR A 60 7.92 -19.95 3.30
N ASP A 61 8.50 -21.08 3.66
CA ASP A 61 9.25 -21.96 2.75
C ASP A 61 8.37 -22.59 1.65
N HIS A 62 7.08 -22.78 1.92
CA HIS A 62 6.14 -23.37 0.95
C HIS A 62 5.65 -22.37 -0.08
N THR A 63 5.74 -21.07 0.20
CA THR A 63 5.16 -20.00 -0.60
C THR A 63 6.11 -19.55 -1.70
N THR A 64 5.61 -19.42 -2.93
CA THR A 64 6.34 -18.76 -4.02
C THR A 64 5.95 -17.27 -4.04
N CYS A 65 6.94 -16.40 -3.95
CA CYS A 65 6.76 -14.94 -3.94
C CYS A 65 7.04 -14.35 -5.31
N ILE A 66 6.15 -13.52 -5.82
CA ILE A 66 6.25 -12.95 -7.17
C ILE A 66 6.25 -11.43 -7.12
N ILE A 67 7.21 -10.82 -7.80
CA ILE A 67 7.15 -9.41 -8.20
C ILE A 67 6.47 -9.35 -9.57
N GLY A 68 5.23 -8.88 -9.58
CA GLY A 68 4.39 -8.81 -10.77
C GLY A 68 4.76 -7.68 -11.73
N ASN A 69 4.22 -7.74 -12.93
CA ASN A 69 4.50 -6.77 -14.00
C ASN A 69 4.00 -5.34 -13.73
N GLY A 70 3.12 -5.15 -12.73
CA GLY A 70 2.64 -3.83 -12.33
C GLY A 70 3.54 -3.09 -11.35
N VAL A 71 4.60 -3.72 -10.85
CA VAL A 71 5.50 -3.16 -9.83
C VAL A 71 6.59 -2.30 -10.48
N ALA A 72 6.91 -1.17 -9.85
CA ALA A 72 8.13 -0.41 -10.11
C ALA A 72 9.30 -1.11 -9.41
N LEU A 73 10.07 -1.89 -10.18
CA LEU A 73 11.11 -2.76 -9.65
C LEU A 73 12.41 -1.99 -9.41
N ASP A 74 12.68 -1.66 -8.15
CA ASP A 74 13.99 -1.20 -7.70
C ASP A 74 14.88 -2.42 -7.39
N ILE A 75 15.82 -2.72 -8.30
CA ILE A 75 16.71 -3.90 -8.19
C ILE A 75 17.67 -3.77 -7.01
N ASN A 76 18.14 -2.58 -6.69
CA ASN A 76 19.01 -2.38 -5.52
C ASN A 76 18.24 -2.65 -4.22
N LYS A 77 17.02 -2.14 -4.11
CA LYS A 77 16.15 -2.39 -2.95
C LYS A 77 15.79 -3.87 -2.85
N PHE A 78 15.46 -4.51 -3.98
CA PHE A 78 15.23 -5.96 -4.05
C PHE A 78 16.40 -6.76 -3.46
N CYS A 79 17.64 -6.46 -3.89
CA CYS A 79 18.82 -7.16 -3.40
C CYS A 79 19.06 -6.90 -1.90
N THR A 80 18.91 -5.64 -1.45
CA THR A 80 19.10 -5.29 -0.04
C THR A 80 18.12 -6.05 0.86
N GLU A 81 16.84 -6.06 0.52
CA GLU A 81 15.83 -6.77 1.30
C GLU A 81 16.02 -8.29 1.25
N LEU A 82 16.44 -8.83 0.10
CA LEU A 82 16.79 -10.26 -0.02
C LEU A 82 17.97 -10.65 0.87
N ASP A 83 18.99 -9.82 0.93
CA ASP A 83 20.14 -10.06 1.81
C ASP A 83 19.75 -10.06 3.29
N ASP A 84 18.86 -9.15 3.69
CA ASP A 84 18.37 -9.09 5.06
C ASP A 84 17.50 -10.32 5.41
N ILE A 85 16.68 -10.80 4.48
CA ILE A 85 15.91 -12.05 4.62
C ILE A 85 16.85 -13.25 4.78
N LYS A 86 17.90 -13.35 3.95
CA LYS A 86 18.90 -14.42 4.04
C LYS A 86 19.69 -14.37 5.35
N LYS A 87 20.07 -13.19 5.84
CA LYS A 87 20.71 -13.00 7.16
C LYS A 87 19.83 -13.48 8.31
N ALA A 88 18.51 -13.38 8.17
CA ALA A 88 17.56 -13.93 9.12
C ALA A 88 17.38 -15.45 9.02
N GLY A 89 18.13 -16.13 8.15
CA GLY A 89 18.11 -17.59 7.97
C GLY A 89 16.99 -18.08 7.05
N LEU A 90 16.30 -17.19 6.34
CA LEU A 90 15.22 -17.54 5.42
C LEU A 90 15.76 -17.67 3.99
N ASN A 91 15.18 -18.58 3.20
CA ASN A 91 15.54 -18.80 1.80
C ASN A 91 14.28 -18.81 0.91
N PRO A 92 13.72 -17.63 0.57
CA PRO A 92 12.45 -17.53 -0.12
C PRO A 92 12.53 -18.00 -1.58
N LYS A 93 11.45 -18.59 -2.07
CA LYS A 93 11.24 -18.86 -3.50
C LYS A 93 10.74 -17.57 -4.15
N LEU A 94 11.60 -16.92 -4.93
CA LEU A 94 11.33 -15.64 -5.56
C LEU A 94 11.27 -15.75 -7.07
N LEU A 95 10.27 -15.12 -7.68
CA LEU A 95 10.14 -14.93 -9.11
C LEU A 95 9.89 -13.47 -9.43
N VAL A 96 10.47 -13.00 -10.53
CA VAL A 96 10.30 -11.64 -11.03
C VAL A 96 9.76 -11.71 -12.44
N SER A 97 8.68 -10.99 -12.71
CA SER A 97 8.12 -10.92 -14.05
C SER A 97 9.11 -10.31 -15.03
N GLU A 98 9.36 -11.02 -16.14
CA GLU A 98 10.13 -10.51 -17.26
C GLU A 98 9.54 -9.22 -17.87
N ARG A 99 8.23 -8.97 -17.62
CA ARG A 99 7.48 -7.80 -18.09
C ARG A 99 7.42 -6.68 -17.04
N ALA A 100 7.92 -6.87 -15.84
CA ALA A 100 8.09 -5.79 -14.88
C ALA A 100 9.02 -4.72 -15.45
N GLN A 101 8.80 -3.46 -15.06
CA GLN A 101 9.69 -2.38 -15.49
C GLN A 101 10.62 -1.98 -14.35
N ILE A 102 11.82 -1.55 -14.73
CA ILE A 102 12.90 -1.23 -13.80
C ILE A 102 12.82 0.23 -13.38
N LEU A 103 12.81 0.47 -12.08
CA LEU A 103 13.00 1.79 -11.52
C LEU A 103 14.49 2.10 -11.56
N MET A 104 14.87 2.98 -12.50
CA MET A 104 16.25 3.39 -12.71
C MET A 104 16.65 4.50 -11.72
N PRO A 105 17.95 4.65 -11.40
CA PRO A 105 18.43 5.69 -10.49
C PRO A 105 18.01 7.11 -10.87
N TYR A 106 17.89 7.41 -12.16
CA TYR A 106 17.44 8.72 -12.61
C TYR A 106 15.99 9.04 -12.25
N HIS A 107 15.13 8.04 -12.03
CA HIS A 107 13.77 8.28 -11.54
C HIS A 107 13.78 8.86 -10.13
N ILE A 108 14.68 8.37 -9.27
CA ILE A 108 14.86 8.89 -7.91
C ILE A 108 15.35 10.35 -7.97
N LEU A 109 16.35 10.63 -8.80
CA LEU A 109 16.86 11.98 -8.99
C LEU A 109 15.79 12.95 -9.50
N LEU A 110 14.97 12.52 -10.47
CA LEU A 110 13.90 13.36 -11.01
C LEU A 110 12.79 13.65 -9.98
N ASP A 111 12.47 12.69 -9.12
CA ASP A 111 11.52 12.86 -8.02
C ASP A 111 12.06 13.88 -6.99
N GLU A 112 13.34 13.80 -6.65
CA GLU A 112 14.00 14.76 -5.77
C GLU A 112 14.06 16.18 -6.37
N TYR A 113 14.41 16.28 -7.66
CA TYR A 113 14.48 17.57 -8.35
C TYR A 113 13.11 18.24 -8.47
N GLU A 114 12.05 17.46 -8.68
CA GLU A 114 10.68 18.00 -8.75
C GLU A 114 10.21 18.50 -7.38
N GLU A 115 10.45 17.76 -6.29
CA GLU A 115 10.15 18.20 -4.93
C GLU A 115 10.91 19.48 -4.57
N GLU A 116 12.19 19.56 -4.97
CA GLU A 116 13.00 20.78 -4.79
C GLU A 116 12.41 21.96 -5.57
N ARG A 117 12.05 21.75 -6.84
CA ARG A 117 11.45 22.79 -7.71
C ARG A 117 10.12 23.31 -7.17
N LEU A 118 9.28 22.43 -6.65
CA LEU A 118 7.98 22.77 -6.08
C LEU A 118 8.10 23.53 -4.75
N GLY A 119 9.14 23.30 -3.98
CA GLY A 119 9.42 23.99 -2.72
C GLY A 119 8.24 23.89 -1.74
N LYS A 120 7.60 25.03 -1.43
CA LYS A 120 6.45 25.08 -0.50
C LYS A 120 5.20 24.35 -1.03
N ASN A 121 5.12 24.12 -2.32
CA ASN A 121 4.01 23.40 -2.97
C ASN A 121 4.36 21.93 -3.24
N ALA A 122 5.42 21.41 -2.64
CA ALA A 122 5.83 20.02 -2.78
C ALA A 122 4.72 19.05 -2.34
N PHE A 123 4.62 17.93 -3.04
CA PHE A 123 3.62 16.88 -2.72
C PHE A 123 3.95 16.11 -1.44
N GLY A 124 5.20 16.22 -0.94
CA GLY A 124 5.69 15.39 0.15
C GLY A 124 6.02 13.98 -0.32
N SER A 125 6.60 13.85 -1.51
CA SER A 125 7.04 12.58 -2.08
C SER A 125 7.97 11.82 -1.13
N THR A 126 7.93 10.51 -1.20
CA THR A 126 8.89 9.62 -0.53
C THR A 126 10.27 9.66 -1.18
N LYS A 127 10.42 10.38 -2.28
CA LYS A 127 11.63 10.44 -3.11
C LYS A 127 12.12 9.07 -3.55
N SER A 128 11.18 8.19 -3.85
CA SER A 128 11.44 6.82 -4.32
C SER A 128 11.31 6.68 -5.84
N GLY A 129 11.18 7.78 -6.57
CA GLY A 129 11.14 7.79 -8.03
C GLY A 129 9.84 7.26 -8.67
N ILE A 130 8.77 7.10 -7.90
CA ILE A 130 7.53 6.43 -8.36
C ILE A 130 6.82 7.23 -9.44
N ALA A 131 6.62 8.53 -9.25
CA ALA A 131 5.94 9.38 -10.22
C ALA A 131 6.71 9.46 -11.55
N PRO A 132 8.02 9.75 -11.58
CA PRO A 132 8.80 9.71 -12.81
C PRO A 132 8.81 8.32 -13.48
N PHE A 133 8.87 7.24 -12.71
CA PHE A 133 8.82 5.88 -13.23
C PHE A 133 7.51 5.59 -13.97
N PHE A 134 6.36 5.82 -13.34
CA PHE A 134 5.07 5.58 -13.99
C PHE A 134 4.82 6.53 -15.16
N SER A 135 5.34 7.77 -15.10
CA SER A 135 5.35 8.68 -16.25
C SER A 135 6.06 8.06 -17.46
N ASP A 136 7.25 7.49 -17.25
CA ASP A 136 8.03 6.83 -18.30
C ASP A 136 7.36 5.55 -18.82
N LYS A 137 6.78 4.76 -17.93
CA LYS A 137 6.04 3.55 -18.29
C LYS A 137 4.93 3.87 -19.29
N TYR A 138 4.10 4.87 -19.00
CA TYR A 138 2.97 5.24 -19.87
C TYR A 138 3.38 6.08 -21.08
N ALA A 139 4.51 6.80 -21.01
CA ALA A 139 5.16 7.41 -22.16
C ALA A 139 5.88 6.40 -23.08
N LYS A 140 5.95 5.12 -22.68
CA LYS A 140 6.55 4.00 -23.42
C LYS A 140 8.06 4.11 -23.62
N ILE A 141 8.75 4.75 -22.67
CA ILE A 141 10.21 4.90 -22.66
C ILE A 141 10.87 4.15 -21.50
N GLY A 142 10.08 3.51 -20.61
CA GLY A 142 10.59 2.66 -19.53
C GLY A 142 11.30 1.40 -20.05
N ILE A 143 12.12 0.78 -19.21
CA ILE A 143 12.89 -0.43 -19.50
C ILE A 143 12.20 -1.62 -18.82
N GLN A 144 11.80 -2.64 -19.59
CA GLN A 144 11.32 -3.91 -19.05
C GLN A 144 12.51 -4.80 -18.64
N VAL A 145 12.28 -5.70 -17.68
CA VAL A 145 13.31 -6.65 -17.20
C VAL A 145 13.87 -7.50 -18.35
N ASN A 146 13.02 -8.00 -19.26
CA ASN A 146 13.48 -8.79 -20.42
C ASN A 146 14.44 -8.02 -21.33
N GLU A 147 14.34 -6.70 -21.41
CA GLU A 147 15.19 -5.87 -22.26
C GLU A 147 16.63 -5.73 -21.70
N LEU A 148 16.86 -6.08 -20.44
CA LEU A 148 18.23 -6.20 -19.92
C LEU A 148 19.04 -7.29 -20.61
N PHE A 149 18.40 -8.25 -21.26
CA PHE A 149 19.03 -9.40 -21.91
C PHE A 149 19.20 -9.21 -23.42
N ASP A 150 18.87 -8.04 -23.97
CA ASP A 150 19.04 -7.65 -25.35
C ASP A 150 19.87 -6.36 -25.44
N ASP A 151 21.17 -6.50 -25.70
CA ASP A 151 22.11 -5.36 -25.68
C ASP A 151 21.81 -4.30 -26.74
N GLU A 152 21.31 -4.69 -27.92
CA GLU A 152 20.99 -3.77 -29.00
C GLU A 152 19.78 -2.90 -28.61
N THR A 153 18.70 -3.54 -28.18
CA THR A 153 17.49 -2.87 -27.73
C THR A 153 17.78 -1.96 -26.52
N LEU A 154 18.54 -2.47 -25.54
CA LEU A 154 18.89 -1.73 -24.34
C LEU A 154 19.67 -0.44 -24.64
N LYS A 155 20.73 -0.53 -25.47
CA LYS A 155 21.53 0.65 -25.87
C LYS A 155 20.70 1.68 -26.62
N ALA A 156 19.88 1.25 -27.57
CA ALA A 156 18.99 2.16 -28.31
C ALA A 156 18.00 2.88 -27.37
N LYS A 157 17.44 2.19 -26.40
CA LYS A 157 16.57 2.79 -25.37
C LYS A 157 17.30 3.78 -24.49
N LEU A 158 18.46 3.42 -23.95
CA LEU A 158 19.23 4.29 -23.05
C LEU A 158 19.62 5.60 -23.75
N LYS A 159 20.05 5.53 -25.03
CA LYS A 159 20.32 6.71 -25.82
C LYS A 159 19.09 7.64 -25.94
N ASN A 160 17.92 7.07 -26.20
CA ASN A 160 16.67 7.84 -26.27
C ASN A 160 16.30 8.44 -24.91
N ILE A 161 16.40 7.66 -23.83
CA ILE A 161 16.14 8.10 -22.47
C ILE A 161 17.06 9.28 -22.10
N CYS A 162 18.37 9.13 -22.30
CA CYS A 162 19.34 10.20 -22.02
C CYS A 162 19.02 11.47 -22.82
N THR A 163 18.69 11.33 -24.10
CA THR A 163 18.32 12.47 -24.94
C THR A 163 17.12 13.23 -24.36
N LEU A 164 16.03 12.53 -24.01
CA LEU A 164 14.82 13.16 -23.52
C LEU A 164 14.97 13.70 -22.08
N LYS A 165 15.55 12.89 -21.18
CA LYS A 165 15.68 13.28 -19.77
C LYS A 165 16.66 14.42 -19.59
N ASN A 166 17.77 14.43 -20.33
CA ASN A 166 18.76 15.49 -20.26
C ASN A 166 18.23 16.87 -20.70
N LEU A 167 17.22 16.92 -21.57
CA LEU A 167 16.52 18.18 -21.86
C LEU A 167 15.81 18.71 -20.61
N THR A 168 15.05 17.86 -19.93
CA THR A 168 14.36 18.26 -18.69
C THR A 168 15.34 18.59 -17.58
N ILE A 169 16.36 17.76 -17.37
CA ILE A 169 17.38 17.96 -16.34
C ILE A 169 18.12 19.28 -16.55
N LYS A 170 18.50 19.57 -17.81
CA LYS A 170 19.23 20.78 -18.15
C LYS A 170 18.39 22.05 -18.03
N TYR A 171 17.23 22.06 -18.68
CA TYR A 171 16.47 23.29 -18.87
C TYR A 171 15.39 23.55 -17.81
N VAL A 172 14.94 22.51 -17.10
CA VAL A 172 13.94 22.68 -16.04
C VAL A 172 14.61 22.66 -14.67
N TYR A 173 15.51 21.70 -14.43
CA TYR A 173 16.11 21.52 -13.10
C TYR A 173 17.50 22.14 -12.94
N ASN A 174 18.22 22.42 -14.05
CA ASN A 174 19.59 22.91 -14.05
C ASN A 174 20.53 22.03 -13.17
N LYS A 175 20.49 20.73 -13.43
CA LYS A 175 21.22 19.69 -12.69
C LYS A 175 22.19 18.93 -13.63
N PRO A 176 23.15 18.14 -13.07
CA PRO A 176 24.06 17.32 -13.85
C PRO A 176 23.32 16.35 -14.78
N LEU A 177 23.81 16.21 -16.01
CA LEU A 177 23.21 15.37 -17.02
C LEU A 177 23.49 13.88 -16.75
N LEU A 178 22.59 13.03 -17.26
CA LEU A 178 22.78 11.58 -17.27
C LEU A 178 23.83 11.21 -18.33
N ASP A 179 24.67 10.24 -17.98
CA ASP A 179 25.62 9.60 -18.88
C ASP A 179 25.09 8.25 -19.37
N GLU A 180 25.14 8.03 -20.68
CA GLU A 180 24.61 6.82 -21.32
C GLU A 180 25.41 5.57 -20.93
N ASP A 181 26.75 5.68 -20.90
CA ASP A 181 27.63 4.56 -20.59
C ASP A 181 27.52 4.14 -19.11
N GLU A 182 27.37 5.10 -18.21
CA GLU A 182 27.11 4.82 -16.78
C GLU A 182 25.75 4.11 -16.58
N LEU A 183 24.71 4.55 -17.26
CA LEU A 183 23.41 3.87 -17.21
C LEU A 183 23.47 2.47 -17.81
N TYR A 184 24.18 2.30 -18.93
CA TYR A 184 24.37 0.96 -19.51
C TYR A 184 25.12 0.02 -18.57
N LYS A 185 26.19 0.48 -17.95
CA LYS A 185 26.91 -0.27 -16.93
C LYS A 185 26.01 -0.67 -15.76
N THR A 186 25.18 0.25 -15.28
CA THR A 186 24.18 -0.02 -14.23
C THR A 186 23.21 -1.13 -14.67
N CYS A 187 22.75 -1.09 -15.91
CA CYS A 187 21.86 -2.13 -16.45
C CYS A 187 22.53 -3.49 -16.54
N LEU A 188 23.84 -3.57 -16.87
CA LEU A 188 24.58 -4.83 -16.85
C LEU A 188 24.68 -5.41 -15.42
N GLU A 189 24.98 -4.58 -14.43
CA GLU A 189 24.98 -4.99 -13.03
C GLU A 189 23.58 -5.50 -12.58
N TYR A 190 22.51 -4.83 -13.03
CA TYR A 190 21.14 -5.23 -12.75
C TYR A 190 20.79 -6.56 -13.40
N ARG A 191 21.23 -6.79 -14.65
CA ARG A 191 21.07 -8.06 -15.35
C ARG A 191 21.61 -9.22 -14.52
N GLU A 192 22.85 -9.12 -14.04
CA GLU A 192 23.49 -10.18 -13.26
C GLU A 192 22.75 -10.45 -11.95
N LYS A 193 22.35 -9.38 -11.23
CA LYS A 193 21.65 -9.49 -9.95
C LYS A 193 20.28 -10.14 -10.07
N ILE A 194 19.53 -9.83 -11.14
CA ILE A 194 18.12 -10.24 -11.26
C ILE A 194 17.92 -11.53 -12.05
N ALA A 195 18.88 -11.90 -12.92
CA ALA A 195 18.78 -13.06 -13.82
C ALA A 195 18.28 -14.36 -13.16
N PRO A 196 18.72 -14.74 -11.94
CA PRO A 196 18.26 -15.97 -11.31
C PRO A 196 16.76 -16.02 -10.98
N TYR A 197 16.08 -14.88 -10.98
CA TYR A 197 14.69 -14.73 -10.53
C TYR A 197 13.72 -14.48 -11.67
N VAL A 198 14.22 -14.12 -12.86
CA VAL A 198 13.39 -13.71 -14.01
C VAL A 198 12.71 -14.91 -14.67
N CYS A 199 11.40 -14.79 -14.88
CA CYS A 199 10.65 -15.80 -15.61
C CYS A 199 9.39 -15.22 -16.29
N ASP A 200 8.76 -15.99 -17.18
CA ASP A 200 7.40 -15.73 -17.67
C ASP A 200 6.40 -16.04 -16.55
N THR A 201 6.13 -15.02 -15.72
CA THR A 201 5.18 -15.13 -14.60
C THR A 201 3.74 -15.33 -15.09
N HIS A 202 3.41 -14.89 -16.31
CA HIS A 202 2.07 -15.12 -16.87
C HIS A 202 1.83 -16.61 -17.11
N ALA A 203 2.75 -17.28 -17.81
CA ALA A 203 2.65 -18.73 -18.03
C ALA A 203 2.64 -19.51 -16.72
N TYR A 204 3.50 -19.13 -15.77
CA TYR A 204 3.54 -19.72 -14.44
C TYR A 204 2.18 -19.61 -13.72
N LEU A 205 1.58 -18.44 -13.69
CA LEU A 205 0.30 -18.20 -13.01
C LEU A 205 -0.89 -18.86 -13.71
N GLN A 206 -0.89 -18.95 -15.05
CA GLN A 206 -1.92 -19.70 -15.78
C GLN A 206 -1.90 -21.20 -15.39
N ASN A 207 -0.73 -21.78 -15.20
CA ASN A 207 -0.61 -23.16 -14.73
C ASN A 207 -1.04 -23.30 -13.27
N ALA A 208 -0.62 -22.38 -12.40
CA ALA A 208 -1.04 -22.36 -11.00
C ALA A 208 -2.58 -22.29 -10.83
N LEU A 209 -3.27 -21.49 -11.67
CA LEU A 209 -4.72 -21.43 -11.67
C LEU A 209 -5.36 -22.78 -12.06
N LYS A 210 -4.82 -23.46 -13.10
CA LYS A 210 -5.29 -24.80 -13.52
C LYS A 210 -5.08 -25.84 -12.43
N GLU A 211 -4.02 -25.72 -11.66
CA GLU A 211 -3.70 -26.59 -10.52
C GLU A 211 -4.53 -26.27 -9.26
N GLY A 212 -5.35 -25.21 -9.28
CA GLY A 212 -6.17 -24.82 -8.15
C GLY A 212 -5.40 -24.20 -6.99
N LYS A 213 -4.22 -23.63 -7.25
CA LYS A 213 -3.38 -22.99 -6.22
C LYS A 213 -4.08 -21.81 -5.56
N ASN A 214 -3.78 -21.60 -4.28
CA ASN A 214 -4.18 -20.42 -3.53
C ASN A 214 -3.21 -19.27 -3.81
N ILE A 215 -3.72 -18.19 -4.40
CA ILE A 215 -2.94 -17.03 -4.81
C ILE A 215 -3.39 -15.82 -4.00
N LEU A 216 -2.44 -15.13 -3.37
CA LEU A 216 -2.64 -13.91 -2.62
C LEU A 216 -2.07 -12.70 -3.39
N LEU A 217 -2.91 -11.75 -3.70
CA LEU A 217 -2.52 -10.46 -4.26
C LEU A 217 -2.31 -9.46 -3.12
N GLU A 218 -1.08 -9.01 -2.95
CA GLU A 218 -0.69 -8.06 -1.92
C GLU A 218 -0.68 -6.64 -2.46
N GLY A 219 -1.67 -5.85 -2.03
CA GLY A 219 -1.79 -4.43 -2.37
C GLY A 219 -0.98 -3.52 -1.46
N GLN A 220 -0.74 -2.31 -1.95
CA GLN A 220 -0.02 -1.24 -1.28
C GLN A 220 -0.86 0.03 -1.27
N LEU A 221 -0.75 0.83 -0.19
CA LEU A 221 -1.56 2.03 0.02
C LEU A 221 -3.06 1.72 0.13
N GLY A 222 -3.93 2.67 -0.18
CA GLY A 222 -5.39 2.52 -0.10
C GLY A 222 -6.10 3.30 -1.20
N THR A 223 -7.40 3.14 -1.31
CA THR A 223 -8.24 3.68 -2.41
C THR A 223 -8.07 5.18 -2.60
N LEU A 224 -7.97 5.96 -1.53
CA LEU A 224 -7.87 7.42 -1.64
C LEU A 224 -6.50 7.90 -2.15
N LYS A 225 -5.56 6.97 -2.35
CA LYS A 225 -4.26 7.21 -3.01
C LYS A 225 -4.22 6.70 -4.44
N ASP A 226 -5.32 6.17 -4.98
CA ASP A 226 -5.44 5.74 -6.37
C ASP A 226 -5.46 6.96 -7.31
N PRO A 227 -4.77 6.93 -8.47
CA PRO A 227 -4.72 8.07 -9.39
C PRO A 227 -6.08 8.42 -10.00
N ASP A 228 -6.99 7.46 -10.16
CA ASP A 228 -8.31 7.66 -10.78
C ASP A 228 -9.42 7.91 -9.75
N PHE A 229 -9.37 7.22 -8.60
CA PHE A 229 -10.43 7.23 -7.58
C PHE A 229 -10.04 7.96 -6.29
N GLY A 230 -8.78 8.35 -6.15
CA GLY A 230 -8.28 9.01 -4.94
C GLY A 230 -8.49 10.53 -4.92
N ILE A 231 -7.86 11.15 -3.93
CA ILE A 231 -7.89 12.60 -3.68
C ILE A 231 -6.89 13.36 -4.59
N TYR A 232 -6.99 13.13 -5.90
CA TYR A 232 -6.09 13.75 -6.88
C TYR A 232 -5.94 15.27 -6.66
N PRO A 233 -4.70 15.86 -6.72
CA PRO A 233 -3.46 15.23 -7.16
C PRO A 233 -2.62 14.57 -6.04
N MET A 234 -3.11 14.51 -4.80
CA MET A 234 -2.39 13.98 -3.64
C MET A 234 -2.51 12.43 -3.55
N VAL A 235 -2.13 11.77 -4.63
CA VAL A 235 -2.24 10.32 -4.86
C VAL A 235 -0.88 9.70 -5.17
N THR A 236 -0.79 8.38 -5.22
CA THR A 236 0.35 7.67 -5.83
C THR A 236 0.14 7.53 -7.33
N SER A 237 1.17 7.12 -8.07
CA SER A 237 1.09 7.02 -9.53
C SER A 237 0.73 5.61 -10.04
N SER A 238 0.50 4.65 -9.13
CA SER A 238 0.01 3.31 -9.47
C SER A 238 -1.41 3.10 -8.97
N SER A 239 -2.20 2.28 -9.68
CA SER A 239 -3.54 1.93 -9.18
C SER A 239 -3.45 1.07 -7.92
N THR A 240 -4.19 1.48 -6.89
CA THR A 240 -4.25 0.82 -5.58
C THR A 240 -5.45 -0.12 -5.46
N LEU A 241 -6.25 -0.24 -6.52
CA LEU A 241 -7.47 -1.03 -6.52
C LEU A 241 -7.21 -2.52 -6.75
N ALA A 242 -8.02 -3.37 -6.13
CA ALA A 242 -7.99 -4.82 -6.31
C ALA A 242 -8.18 -5.23 -7.79
N GLY A 243 -8.99 -4.47 -8.54
CA GLY A 243 -9.19 -4.69 -9.98
C GLY A 243 -7.90 -4.59 -10.81
N TYR A 244 -6.96 -3.74 -10.41
CA TYR A 244 -5.64 -3.68 -11.04
C TYR A 244 -4.78 -4.91 -10.71
N GLY A 245 -5.11 -5.65 -9.67
CA GLY A 245 -4.40 -6.87 -9.28
C GLY A 245 -4.35 -7.90 -10.41
N ALA A 246 -5.43 -8.03 -11.17
CA ALA A 246 -5.47 -8.89 -12.35
C ALA A 246 -4.45 -8.43 -13.41
N VAL A 247 -4.41 -7.14 -13.74
CA VAL A 247 -3.49 -6.57 -14.71
C VAL A 247 -2.04 -6.63 -14.21
N GLY A 248 -1.80 -6.19 -12.97
CA GLY A 248 -0.46 -6.09 -12.40
C GLY A 248 0.20 -7.42 -12.06
N ALA A 249 -0.57 -8.49 -11.91
CA ALA A 249 -0.08 -9.86 -11.73
C ALA A 249 -0.09 -10.68 -13.03
N GLY A 250 -0.89 -10.29 -14.04
CA GLY A 250 -1.09 -11.06 -15.26
C GLY A 250 -2.12 -12.19 -15.11
N LEU A 251 -3.15 -11.98 -14.28
CA LEU A 251 -4.26 -12.92 -14.03
C LEU A 251 -5.52 -12.51 -14.79
N PRO A 252 -6.44 -13.44 -15.08
CA PRO A 252 -7.78 -13.11 -15.57
C PRO A 252 -8.57 -12.32 -14.52
N PRO A 253 -9.31 -11.24 -14.89
CA PRO A 253 -10.03 -10.42 -13.90
C PRO A 253 -11.05 -11.21 -13.06
N HIS A 254 -11.72 -12.17 -13.67
CA HIS A 254 -12.73 -13.01 -13.01
C HIS A 254 -12.16 -14.05 -12.04
N SER A 255 -10.83 -14.19 -11.96
CA SER A 255 -10.17 -15.11 -11.03
C SER A 255 -10.08 -14.57 -9.61
N ILE A 256 -10.24 -13.26 -9.41
CA ILE A 256 -10.23 -12.65 -8.07
C ILE A 256 -11.59 -12.88 -7.42
N GLU A 257 -11.64 -13.85 -6.50
CA GLU A 257 -12.87 -14.31 -5.87
C GLU A 257 -13.12 -13.66 -4.51
N ASP A 258 -12.06 -13.26 -3.82
CA ASP A 258 -12.14 -12.71 -2.47
C ASP A 258 -11.30 -11.41 -2.37
N ILE A 259 -11.97 -10.32 -2.01
CA ILE A 259 -11.36 -9.00 -1.88
C ILE A 259 -11.51 -8.55 -0.42
N VAL A 260 -10.42 -8.72 0.32
CA VAL A 260 -10.32 -8.33 1.73
C VAL A 260 -9.84 -6.89 1.81
N VAL A 261 -10.72 -6.00 2.23
CA VAL A 261 -10.38 -4.58 2.39
C VAL A 261 -10.03 -4.29 3.85
N VAL A 262 -8.83 -3.79 4.07
CA VAL A 262 -8.34 -3.49 5.42
C VAL A 262 -8.58 -2.03 5.76
N LYS A 263 -9.07 -1.78 6.98
CA LYS A 263 -9.30 -0.45 7.54
C LYS A 263 -8.96 -0.43 9.04
N LYS A 264 -8.31 0.65 9.51
CA LYS A 264 -8.11 0.89 10.96
C LYS A 264 -9.42 1.30 11.63
N ALA A 265 -9.52 1.06 12.93
CA ALA A 265 -10.60 1.58 13.77
C ALA A 265 -10.60 3.12 13.90
N TYR A 266 -9.58 3.78 13.44
CA TYR A 266 -9.46 5.24 13.26
C TYR A 266 -8.85 5.54 11.90
N SER A 267 -8.52 6.79 11.60
CA SER A 267 -7.91 7.17 10.33
C SER A 267 -6.51 7.72 10.53
N SER A 268 -5.60 7.42 9.61
CA SER A 268 -4.29 8.05 9.52
C SER A 268 -3.90 8.31 8.08
N ALA A 269 -3.14 9.37 7.84
CA ALA A 269 -2.68 9.73 6.51
C ALA A 269 -1.22 10.20 6.53
N VAL A 270 -0.50 9.87 5.45
CA VAL A 270 0.85 10.39 5.18
C VAL A 270 0.77 11.38 4.03
N GLY A 271 1.52 12.48 4.16
CA GLY A 271 1.61 13.53 3.13
C GLY A 271 0.41 14.47 3.12
N ALA A 272 0.39 15.31 2.10
CA ALA A 272 -0.64 16.31 1.90
C ALA A 272 -1.94 15.70 1.35
N GLY A 273 -2.98 16.51 1.29
CA GLY A 273 -4.30 16.18 0.74
C GLY A 273 -5.40 16.25 1.78
N GLU A 274 -6.63 16.14 1.29
CA GLU A 274 -7.82 16.31 2.12
C GLU A 274 -8.02 15.13 3.08
N PHE A 275 -8.32 15.46 4.32
CA PHE A 275 -8.55 14.50 5.39
C PHE A 275 -9.63 15.05 6.32
N ILE A 276 -10.91 14.87 5.95
CA ILE A 276 -12.04 15.57 6.56
C ILE A 276 -12.23 15.22 8.04
N SER A 277 -11.98 13.97 8.41
CA SER A 277 -12.09 13.50 9.80
C SER A 277 -10.81 13.73 10.64
N GLU A 278 -9.86 14.54 10.15
CA GLU A 278 -8.61 14.84 10.84
C GLU A 278 -8.85 15.49 12.20
N ILE A 279 -8.09 15.06 13.21
CA ILE A 279 -8.06 15.69 14.53
C ILE A 279 -7.13 16.90 14.44
N LEU A 280 -7.69 18.10 14.57
CA LEU A 280 -6.95 19.36 14.47
C LEU A 280 -6.45 19.87 15.83
N ASP A 281 -7.01 19.38 16.93
CA ASP A 281 -6.48 19.60 18.26
C ASP A 281 -5.21 18.75 18.43
N GLU A 282 -4.09 19.42 18.68
CA GLU A 282 -2.77 18.74 18.69
C GLU A 282 -2.60 17.83 19.90
N ASP A 283 -3.21 18.16 21.05
CA ASP A 283 -3.13 17.32 22.25
C ASP A 283 -3.95 16.03 22.02
N GLU A 284 -5.19 16.13 21.51
CA GLU A 284 -6.02 14.99 21.13
C GLU A 284 -5.34 14.13 20.02
N ALA A 285 -4.73 14.78 19.04
CA ALA A 285 -4.00 14.09 17.97
C ALA A 285 -2.74 13.39 18.49
N GLN A 286 -2.01 13.99 19.41
CA GLN A 286 -0.81 13.41 19.98
C GLN A 286 -1.13 12.20 20.86
N GLU A 287 -2.19 12.25 21.65
CA GLU A 287 -2.71 11.10 22.40
C GLU A 287 -2.99 9.92 21.45
N LEU A 288 -3.75 10.14 20.37
CA LEU A 288 -4.02 9.07 19.40
C LEU A 288 -2.75 8.57 18.71
N ARG A 289 -1.76 9.44 18.43
CA ARG A 289 -0.48 9.00 17.84
C ARG A 289 0.31 8.09 18.77
N ILE A 290 0.32 8.39 20.06
CA ILE A 290 1.05 7.59 21.06
C ILE A 290 0.40 6.20 21.21
N HIS A 291 -0.92 6.14 21.26
CA HIS A 291 -1.68 4.89 21.42
C HIS A 291 -1.81 4.12 20.09
N GLY A 292 -1.60 4.79 18.94
CA GLY A 292 -1.79 4.23 17.61
C GLY A 292 -0.66 3.32 17.14
N GLY A 293 -1.01 2.32 16.33
CA GLY A 293 -0.05 1.43 15.68
C GLY A 293 0.82 0.58 16.62
N ASP A 294 1.86 -0.05 16.09
CA ASP A 294 2.82 -0.88 16.83
C ASP A 294 3.80 -0.03 17.70
N LYS A 295 4.24 1.10 17.16
CA LYS A 295 5.20 2.03 17.79
C LYS A 295 4.77 3.49 17.74
N GLY A 296 3.47 3.72 17.77
CA GLY A 296 2.88 5.03 17.53
C GLY A 296 2.68 5.33 16.04
N GLU A 297 1.86 6.33 15.76
CA GLU A 297 1.60 6.81 14.41
C GLU A 297 2.72 7.74 13.93
N PHE A 298 3.90 7.14 13.69
CA PHE A 298 5.09 7.80 13.14
C PHE A 298 5.56 7.08 11.89
N GLY A 299 6.16 7.81 10.96
CA GLY A 299 6.70 7.24 9.74
C GLY A 299 7.83 6.25 10.02
N ALA A 300 7.72 5.01 9.55
CA ALA A 300 8.69 3.95 9.82
C ALA A 300 10.13 4.30 9.40
N THR A 301 10.28 5.07 8.32
CA THR A 301 11.59 5.49 7.78
C THR A 301 11.99 6.89 8.23
N THR A 302 11.02 7.81 8.33
CA THR A 302 11.30 9.24 8.55
C THR A 302 11.10 9.68 9.99
N GLY A 303 10.44 8.88 10.83
CA GLY A 303 10.03 9.26 12.20
C GLY A 303 9.03 10.43 12.26
N ARG A 304 8.53 10.93 11.12
CA ARG A 304 7.59 12.05 11.11
C ARG A 304 6.24 11.64 11.69
N PRO A 305 5.59 12.49 12.53
CA PRO A 305 4.26 12.22 13.02
C PRO A 305 3.28 12.16 11.84
N ARG A 306 2.43 11.13 11.84
CA ARG A 306 1.34 11.00 10.87
C ARG A 306 0.19 11.92 11.27
N ARG A 307 -0.55 12.36 10.28
CA ARG A 307 -1.87 12.97 10.48
C ARG A 307 -2.80 11.87 10.94
N VAL A 308 -3.56 12.12 12.01
CA VAL A 308 -4.51 11.17 12.59
C VAL A 308 -5.90 11.78 12.61
N GLY A 309 -6.91 10.95 12.59
CA GLY A 309 -8.30 11.38 12.58
C GLY A 309 -9.24 10.27 13.03
N TRP A 310 -10.48 10.64 13.30
CA TRP A 310 -11.54 9.73 13.65
C TRP A 310 -11.90 8.79 12.50
N PHE A 311 -12.57 7.68 12.80
CA PHE A 311 -13.07 6.80 11.75
C PHE A 311 -13.97 7.58 10.80
N ASP A 312 -13.77 7.42 9.50
CA ASP A 312 -14.50 8.12 8.46
C ASP A 312 -15.38 7.17 7.67
N CYS A 313 -16.68 7.17 7.96
CA CYS A 313 -17.63 6.29 7.29
C CYS A 313 -17.84 6.66 5.82
N VAL A 314 -17.78 7.96 5.48
CA VAL A 314 -17.97 8.43 4.10
C VAL A 314 -16.82 7.97 3.22
N ALA A 315 -15.59 8.26 3.64
CA ALA A 315 -14.37 7.84 2.95
C ALA A 315 -14.26 6.31 2.88
N THR A 316 -14.59 5.61 3.98
CA THR A 316 -14.47 4.15 4.03
C THR A 316 -15.51 3.47 3.15
N ARG A 317 -16.78 3.89 3.18
CA ARG A 317 -17.84 3.36 2.29
C ARG A 317 -17.46 3.50 0.83
N TYR A 318 -16.94 4.66 0.44
CA TYR A 318 -16.44 4.91 -0.90
C TYR A 318 -15.27 3.97 -1.22
N GLY A 319 -14.27 3.90 -0.34
CA GLY A 319 -13.09 3.08 -0.55
C GLY A 319 -13.40 1.59 -0.70
N VAL A 320 -14.23 1.01 0.17
CA VAL A 320 -14.62 -0.40 0.10
C VAL A 320 -15.45 -0.70 -1.15
N SER A 321 -16.30 0.25 -1.57
CA SER A 321 -17.08 0.13 -2.82
C SER A 321 -16.18 0.13 -4.05
N CYS A 322 -15.23 1.06 -4.16
CA CYS A 322 -14.27 1.13 -5.29
C CYS A 322 -13.40 -0.13 -5.38
N GLN A 323 -13.05 -0.73 -4.24
CA GLN A 323 -12.30 -1.98 -4.19
C GLN A 323 -13.14 -3.20 -4.61
N GLY A 324 -14.47 -3.11 -4.57
CA GLY A 324 -15.35 -4.27 -4.76
C GLY A 324 -15.23 -5.27 -3.62
N ALA A 325 -15.18 -4.76 -2.37
CA ALA A 325 -14.95 -5.58 -1.19
C ALA A 325 -15.96 -6.74 -1.06
N THR A 326 -15.45 -7.96 -0.80
CA THR A 326 -16.25 -9.09 -0.34
C THR A 326 -16.37 -9.11 1.17
N GLN A 327 -15.34 -8.57 1.85
CA GLN A 327 -15.28 -8.46 3.29
C GLN A 327 -14.34 -7.33 3.73
N VAL A 328 -14.54 -6.86 4.95
CA VAL A 328 -13.71 -5.82 5.59
C VAL A 328 -13.04 -6.39 6.83
N VAL A 329 -11.77 -6.03 7.02
CA VAL A 329 -11.03 -6.29 8.25
C VAL A 329 -10.77 -4.96 8.96
N MET A 330 -11.20 -4.86 10.22
CA MET A 330 -10.93 -3.70 11.05
C MET A 330 -9.70 -3.95 11.93
N THR A 331 -8.66 -3.15 11.76
CA THR A 331 -7.42 -3.26 12.53
C THR A 331 -7.31 -2.19 13.61
N ALA A 332 -6.37 -2.36 14.53
CA ALA A 332 -5.98 -1.36 15.54
C ALA A 332 -7.14 -0.93 16.47
N LEU A 333 -8.02 -1.87 16.82
CA LEU A 333 -9.15 -1.61 17.72
C LEU A 333 -8.68 -1.33 19.14
N ASP A 334 -7.61 -1.99 19.59
CA ASP A 334 -6.94 -1.80 20.87
C ASP A 334 -6.37 -0.38 21.05
N CYS A 335 -6.06 0.31 19.96
CA CYS A 335 -5.55 1.68 20.03
C CYS A 335 -6.54 2.71 20.57
N LEU A 336 -7.84 2.40 20.57
CA LEU A 336 -8.90 3.26 21.10
C LEU A 336 -9.28 2.92 22.56
N SER A 337 -8.62 1.95 23.18
CA SER A 337 -8.96 1.44 24.53
C SER A 337 -8.83 2.47 25.65
N TYR A 338 -8.16 3.59 25.44
CA TYR A 338 -7.99 4.65 26.43
C TYR A 338 -9.16 5.67 26.43
N LEU A 339 -10.02 5.64 25.42
CA LEU A 339 -11.07 6.63 25.22
C LEU A 339 -12.36 6.29 26.00
N GLU A 340 -12.95 7.29 26.64
CA GLU A 340 -14.30 7.22 27.22
C GLU A 340 -15.38 7.46 26.16
N GLU A 341 -15.10 8.34 25.19
CA GLU A 341 -15.97 8.66 24.07
C GLU A 341 -15.18 8.60 22.75
N ILE A 342 -15.79 8.08 21.70
CA ILE A 342 -15.19 7.94 20.38
C ILE A 342 -16.07 8.66 19.34
N LYS A 343 -15.49 9.62 18.65
CA LYS A 343 -16.15 10.30 17.54
C LYS A 343 -16.03 9.47 16.24
N ILE A 344 -17.09 9.46 15.44
CA ILE A 344 -17.13 8.78 14.13
C ILE A 344 -17.65 9.80 13.13
N CYS A 345 -16.93 10.05 12.04
CA CYS A 345 -17.39 10.91 10.96
C CYS A 345 -18.41 10.15 10.11
N THR A 346 -19.69 10.52 10.21
CA THR A 346 -20.82 9.85 9.56
C THR A 346 -21.36 10.60 8.34
N GLY A 347 -20.89 11.82 8.11
CA GLY A 347 -21.28 12.65 6.98
C GLY A 347 -20.33 13.83 6.78
N TYR A 348 -20.44 14.50 5.65
CA TYR A 348 -19.75 15.74 5.35
C TYR A 348 -20.75 16.86 5.13
N GLU A 349 -20.58 17.98 5.82
CA GLU A 349 -21.34 19.18 5.57
C GLU A 349 -20.66 20.03 4.49
N VAL A 350 -21.40 20.36 3.44
CA VAL A 350 -20.97 21.26 2.35
C VAL A 350 -22.16 22.05 1.83
N ASP A 351 -21.98 23.36 1.67
CA ASP A 351 -23.01 24.29 1.19
C ASP A 351 -24.35 24.17 1.96
N GLY A 352 -24.27 23.95 3.29
CA GLY A 352 -25.43 23.83 4.20
C GLY A 352 -26.18 22.49 4.10
N LYS A 353 -25.61 21.48 3.43
CA LYS A 353 -26.19 20.15 3.30
C LYS A 353 -25.23 19.10 3.82
N VAL A 354 -25.76 18.06 4.46
CA VAL A 354 -24.98 16.87 4.85
C VAL A 354 -25.06 15.85 3.72
N ILE A 355 -23.90 15.45 3.23
CA ILE A 355 -23.74 14.40 2.21
C ILE A 355 -23.11 13.16 2.82
N LYS A 356 -23.47 12.01 2.27
CA LYS A 356 -22.91 10.69 2.65
C LYS A 356 -22.10 10.05 1.53
N ASP A 357 -22.14 10.60 0.33
CA ASP A 357 -21.32 10.19 -0.81
C ASP A 357 -20.00 10.95 -0.82
N PHE A 358 -18.92 10.26 -1.12
CA PHE A 358 -17.58 10.86 -1.16
C PHE A 358 -17.41 11.75 -2.39
N PRO A 359 -17.19 13.07 -2.23
CA PRO A 359 -17.14 14.00 -3.35
C PRO A 359 -15.73 14.06 -3.96
N THR A 360 -15.64 14.70 -5.13
CA THR A 360 -14.35 15.02 -5.77
C THR A 360 -13.56 16.04 -4.95
N THR A 361 -12.25 16.10 -5.13
CA THR A 361 -11.33 16.95 -4.35
C THR A 361 -11.72 18.43 -4.29
N PRO A 362 -12.20 19.11 -5.36
CA PRO A 362 -12.64 20.51 -5.26
C PRO A 362 -13.80 20.72 -4.27
N THR A 363 -14.72 19.78 -4.18
CA THR A 363 -15.82 19.83 -3.21
C THR A 363 -15.33 19.41 -1.82
N LEU A 364 -14.48 18.40 -1.75
CA LEU A 364 -13.89 17.89 -0.50
C LEU A 364 -13.20 18.99 0.30
N LYS A 365 -12.49 19.92 -0.37
CA LYS A 365 -11.87 21.10 0.23
C LYS A 365 -12.80 22.02 1.00
N LYS A 366 -14.11 21.96 0.72
CA LYS A 366 -15.15 22.77 1.37
C LYS A 366 -15.90 22.01 2.46
N CYS A 367 -15.69 20.70 2.54
CA CYS A 367 -16.40 19.86 3.47
C CYS A 367 -15.93 20.04 4.91
N LYS A 368 -16.90 19.92 5.83
CA LYS A 368 -16.63 19.81 7.27
C LYS A 368 -17.15 18.46 7.76
N PRO A 369 -16.49 17.84 8.75
CA PRO A 369 -16.96 16.57 9.29
C PRO A 369 -18.25 16.74 10.10
N VAL A 370 -19.15 15.77 9.96
CA VAL A 370 -20.30 15.60 10.84
C VAL A 370 -20.04 14.38 11.68
N PHE A 371 -19.94 14.57 13.00
CA PHE A 371 -19.59 13.49 13.92
C PHE A 371 -20.82 12.93 14.65
N THR A 372 -20.79 11.61 14.86
CA THR A 372 -21.58 10.90 15.85
C THR A 372 -20.64 10.45 16.95
N THR A 373 -21.00 10.66 18.22
CA THR A 373 -20.21 10.23 19.37
C THR A 373 -20.80 8.93 19.93
N MET A 374 -19.94 7.96 20.18
CA MET A 374 -20.26 6.70 20.84
C MET A 374 -19.47 6.57 22.15
N LYS A 375 -19.99 5.80 23.10
CA LYS A 375 -19.26 5.43 24.32
C LYS A 375 -18.08 4.56 23.97
N GLY A 376 -16.90 4.89 24.49
CA GLY A 376 -15.71 4.05 24.43
C GLY A 376 -15.75 2.92 25.45
N TRP A 377 -14.87 1.96 25.28
CA TRP A 377 -14.80 0.81 26.19
C TRP A 377 -13.82 0.99 27.36
N HIS A 378 -12.95 1.95 27.28
CA HIS A 378 -12.00 2.39 28.33
C HIS A 378 -11.38 1.23 29.14
N CYS A 379 -10.98 0.16 28.45
CA CYS A 379 -10.31 -0.99 29.03
C CYS A 379 -9.43 -1.70 28.00
N ASP A 380 -8.42 -2.43 28.47
CA ASP A 380 -7.54 -3.20 27.59
C ASP A 380 -8.30 -4.42 27.03
N ILE A 381 -8.37 -4.49 25.70
CA ILE A 381 -9.01 -5.59 24.96
C ILE A 381 -7.99 -6.55 24.31
N ARG A 382 -6.69 -6.31 24.49
CA ARG A 382 -5.64 -7.19 23.98
C ARG A 382 -5.72 -8.55 24.63
N GLY A 383 -5.43 -9.61 23.87
CA GLY A 383 -5.50 -10.99 24.36
C GLY A 383 -6.90 -11.61 24.34
N ILE A 384 -7.98 -10.84 24.15
CA ILE A 384 -9.32 -11.41 23.89
C ILE A 384 -9.30 -12.14 22.55
N LYS A 385 -9.86 -13.37 22.51
CA LYS A 385 -9.82 -14.24 21.34
C LYS A 385 -11.18 -14.43 20.66
N ASN A 386 -12.28 -14.25 21.40
CA ASN A 386 -13.63 -14.42 20.86
C ASN A 386 -14.34 -13.07 20.79
N TYR A 387 -15.13 -12.86 19.75
CA TYR A 387 -15.88 -11.61 19.56
C TYR A 387 -16.90 -11.36 20.68
N ASP A 388 -17.54 -12.43 21.17
CA ASP A 388 -18.55 -12.34 22.23
C ASP A 388 -17.97 -11.88 23.58
N ASP A 389 -16.66 -12.12 23.82
CA ASP A 389 -15.95 -11.74 25.04
C ASP A 389 -15.53 -10.26 25.04
N LEU A 390 -15.65 -9.56 23.91
CA LEU A 390 -15.37 -8.12 23.82
C LEU A 390 -16.40 -7.32 24.66
N PRO A 391 -15.97 -6.15 25.23
CA PRO A 391 -16.91 -5.21 25.85
C PRO A 391 -18.06 -4.86 24.90
N GLN A 392 -19.24 -4.59 25.47
CA GLN A 392 -20.42 -4.27 24.66
C GLN A 392 -20.19 -3.02 23.82
N GLU A 393 -19.55 -2.01 24.39
CA GLU A 393 -19.20 -0.76 23.69
C GLU A 393 -18.30 -1.01 22.46
N THR A 394 -17.38 -1.97 22.57
CA THR A 394 -16.51 -2.36 21.43
C THR A 394 -17.34 -3.03 20.32
N LYS A 395 -18.26 -3.92 20.68
CA LYS A 395 -19.18 -4.57 19.73
C LYS A 395 -20.09 -3.55 19.07
N ASP A 396 -20.67 -2.66 19.85
CA ASP A 396 -21.54 -1.58 19.36
C ASP A 396 -20.81 -0.68 18.35
N TYR A 397 -19.54 -0.34 18.62
CA TYR A 397 -18.70 0.44 17.71
C TYR A 397 -18.48 -0.28 16.38
N VAL A 398 -18.10 -1.55 16.40
CA VAL A 398 -17.86 -2.35 15.19
C VAL A 398 -19.15 -2.52 14.39
N GLU A 399 -20.28 -2.81 15.04
CA GLU A 399 -21.56 -3.02 14.40
C GLU A 399 -22.15 -1.74 13.83
N PHE A 400 -21.98 -0.61 14.53
CA PHE A 400 -22.36 0.69 14.02
C PHE A 400 -21.61 1.01 12.72
N ILE A 401 -20.28 0.83 12.71
CA ILE A 401 -19.46 1.09 11.53
C ILE A 401 -19.85 0.15 10.38
N GLU A 402 -20.03 -1.14 10.66
CA GLU A 402 -20.46 -2.12 9.66
C GLU A 402 -21.76 -1.71 8.98
N LYS A 403 -22.74 -1.25 9.76
CA LYS A 403 -24.00 -0.72 9.25
C LYS A 403 -23.82 0.54 8.41
N GLU A 404 -22.98 1.49 8.88
CA GLU A 404 -22.76 2.76 8.17
C GLU A 404 -21.99 2.57 6.87
N ILE A 405 -21.02 1.66 6.80
CA ILE A 405 -20.28 1.40 5.55
C ILE A 405 -21.02 0.46 4.61
N GLY A 406 -21.93 -0.38 5.11
CA GLY A 406 -22.75 -1.31 4.32
C GLY A 406 -22.02 -2.57 3.83
N TYR A 407 -20.90 -2.92 4.46
CA TYR A 407 -20.09 -4.10 4.13
C TYR A 407 -19.76 -4.91 5.38
N PRO A 408 -19.70 -6.27 5.30
CA PRO A 408 -19.48 -7.11 6.46
C PRO A 408 -18.04 -6.92 7.00
N ILE A 409 -17.93 -6.64 8.30
CA ILE A 409 -16.66 -6.68 9.02
C ILE A 409 -16.50 -8.09 9.59
N THR A 410 -15.69 -8.92 8.93
CA THR A 410 -15.55 -10.35 9.25
C THR A 410 -14.45 -10.64 10.25
N MET A 411 -13.52 -9.72 10.41
CA MET A 411 -12.40 -9.83 11.35
C MET A 411 -12.11 -8.49 12.00
N VAL A 412 -11.74 -8.54 13.28
CA VAL A 412 -11.21 -7.37 14.01
C VAL A 412 -9.86 -7.72 14.62
N SER A 413 -8.96 -6.75 14.66
CA SER A 413 -7.63 -6.89 15.26
C SER A 413 -7.52 -6.04 16.51
N ASN A 414 -7.09 -6.67 17.61
CA ASN A 414 -6.97 -6.10 18.93
C ASN A 414 -5.54 -6.13 19.50
N GLY A 415 -4.54 -6.08 18.62
CA GLY A 415 -3.12 -6.02 18.98
C GLY A 415 -2.24 -6.06 17.72
N PRO A 416 -0.93 -5.80 17.83
CA PRO A 416 -0.02 -5.78 16.67
C PRO A 416 0.39 -7.17 16.17
N GLU A 417 0.35 -8.21 17.01
CA GLU A 417 0.79 -9.56 16.69
C GLU A 417 -0.16 -10.24 15.69
N ARG A 418 0.34 -11.19 14.88
CA ARG A 418 -0.44 -11.97 13.91
C ARG A 418 -1.67 -12.61 14.54
N GLU A 419 -1.51 -13.22 15.72
CA GLU A 419 -2.55 -13.96 16.45
C GLU A 419 -3.60 -13.06 17.09
N ALA A 420 -3.35 -11.74 17.17
CA ALA A 420 -4.30 -10.78 17.74
C ALA A 420 -5.40 -10.42 16.72
N ILE A 421 -6.08 -11.44 16.19
CA ILE A 421 -7.20 -11.33 15.26
C ILE A 421 -8.37 -12.15 15.80
N ILE A 422 -9.54 -11.54 15.84
CA ILE A 422 -10.80 -12.13 16.23
C ILE A 422 -11.68 -12.27 14.99
N TYR A 423 -12.08 -13.49 14.68
CA TYR A 423 -13.03 -13.78 13.62
C TYR A 423 -14.46 -13.55 14.11
N ARG A 424 -15.28 -12.89 13.28
CA ARG A 424 -16.71 -12.74 13.50
C ARG A 424 -17.44 -13.76 12.66
N ASN A 425 -17.98 -14.80 13.32
CA ASN A 425 -18.87 -15.75 12.66
C ASN A 425 -20.20 -15.05 12.38
N LYS A 426 -20.56 -14.95 11.12
CA LYS A 426 -21.91 -14.52 10.69
C LYS A 426 -22.63 -15.64 9.99
#